data_781a1540fe6bd86065f54b0f68a901ab
#
_entry.id   781a1540fe6bd86065f54b0f68a901ab
#
_cell.length_a   1.000
_cell.length_b   1.000
_cell.length_c   1.000
_cell.angle_alpha   90.00
_cell.angle_beta   90.00
_cell.angle_gamma   90.00
#
_symmetry.space_group_name_H-M   'P 1'
#
loop_
_entity.id
_entity.type
_entity.pdbx_description
1 polymer ?
#
loop_
_entity_poly.entity_id
_entity_poly.type
_entity_poly.pdbx_seq_one_letter_code
_entity_poly.pdbx_strand_id
1 'polypeptide(L)'
;MAQLTTIAPVYFVTGNHEWWSGQYESLEKKLLTLGVHVLRNTSEDIVINSTSIHLMGIDDPVVAKGNYTDAIIAESIINKIMAESSESDLDILLSHRPELLDAYAKHNVHLVFSGHAHGGQVRLPFIDGLVAPNQGFFPQYTSGMYLKENTTMVVSRGLGNSVIPIRIFNRPEIVVVIIKNR
;
A
#
# COMPACT_ATOMS: atom_id res chain seq x y z
N MET A 1 -0.75 -4.99 -16.84
CA MET A 1 -1.68 -5.80 -16.02
C MET A 1 -2.06 -7.11 -16.73
N ALA A 2 -2.61 -7.13 -17.94
CA ALA A 2 -3.04 -8.35 -18.63
C ALA A 2 -2.00 -9.49 -18.66
N GLN A 3 -0.72 -9.18 -18.80
CA GLN A 3 0.35 -10.19 -18.76
C GLN A 3 0.65 -10.67 -17.33
N LEU A 4 0.43 -9.85 -16.31
CA LEU A 4 0.69 -10.24 -14.92
C LEU A 4 -0.37 -11.22 -14.42
N THR A 5 -1.64 -11.03 -14.79
CA THR A 5 -2.74 -11.92 -14.38
C THR A 5 -2.66 -13.31 -14.99
N THR A 6 -1.84 -13.51 -16.05
CA THR A 6 -1.54 -14.87 -16.57
C THR A 6 -0.42 -15.58 -15.80
N ILE A 7 0.30 -14.87 -14.92
CA ILE A 7 1.43 -15.42 -14.17
C ILE A 7 1.00 -15.76 -12.73
N ALA A 8 0.28 -14.83 -12.08
CA ALA A 8 -0.16 -14.96 -10.68
C ALA A 8 -1.38 -14.07 -10.40
N PRO A 9 -2.14 -14.30 -9.31
CA PRO A 9 -3.15 -13.36 -8.86
C PRO A 9 -2.56 -11.95 -8.66
N VAL A 10 -3.27 -10.94 -9.13
CA VAL A 10 -2.85 -9.53 -9.06
C VAL A 10 -3.85 -8.78 -8.20
N TYR A 11 -3.37 -8.11 -7.18
CA TYR A 11 -4.18 -7.30 -6.27
C TYR A 11 -3.87 -5.82 -6.46
N PHE A 12 -4.89 -5.00 -6.33
CA PHE A 12 -4.80 -3.56 -6.52
C PHE A 12 -5.56 -2.82 -5.42
N VAL A 13 -4.95 -1.73 -4.93
CA VAL A 13 -5.60 -0.74 -4.07
C VAL A 13 -5.42 0.64 -4.68
N THR A 14 -6.31 1.57 -4.34
CA THR A 14 -6.23 2.93 -4.85
C THR A 14 -5.15 3.75 -4.15
N GLY A 15 -4.56 4.68 -4.89
CA GLY A 15 -3.81 5.80 -4.35
C GLY A 15 -4.54 7.13 -4.60
N ASN A 16 -3.98 8.23 -4.13
CA ASN A 16 -4.56 9.55 -4.30
C ASN A 16 -4.72 9.97 -5.79
N HIS A 17 -3.82 9.52 -6.66
CA HIS A 17 -3.87 9.86 -8.09
C HIS A 17 -5.07 9.24 -8.80
N GLU A 18 -5.48 8.03 -8.43
CA GLU A 18 -6.67 7.39 -8.99
C GLU A 18 -7.90 8.25 -8.75
N TRP A 19 -8.05 8.78 -7.53
CA TRP A 19 -9.17 9.64 -7.15
C TRP A 19 -9.10 11.03 -7.80
N TRP A 20 -7.93 11.65 -7.82
CA TRP A 20 -7.73 12.98 -8.42
C TRP A 20 -7.93 12.98 -9.94
N SER A 21 -7.71 11.85 -10.60
CA SER A 21 -7.90 11.73 -12.05
C SER A 21 -9.34 11.94 -12.49
N GLY A 22 -10.32 11.70 -11.60
CA GLY A 22 -11.74 11.66 -11.93
C GLY A 22 -12.15 10.51 -12.87
N GLN A 23 -11.22 9.58 -13.15
CA GLN A 23 -11.44 8.46 -14.09
C GLN A 23 -11.37 7.09 -13.42
N TYR A 24 -11.37 7.06 -12.09
CA TYR A 24 -11.15 5.82 -11.34
C TYR A 24 -12.16 4.72 -11.71
N GLU A 25 -13.43 5.03 -11.84
CA GLU A 25 -14.47 4.04 -12.20
C GLU A 25 -14.17 3.34 -13.55
N SER A 26 -13.63 4.09 -14.53
CA SER A 26 -13.22 3.51 -15.82
C SER A 26 -12.00 2.61 -15.67
N LEU A 27 -11.05 3.00 -14.82
CA LEU A 27 -9.86 2.20 -14.49
C LEU A 27 -10.27 0.91 -13.78
N GLU A 28 -11.10 0.98 -12.76
CA GLU A 28 -11.59 -0.16 -11.99
C GLU A 28 -12.26 -1.20 -12.88
N LYS A 29 -13.18 -0.77 -13.76
CA LYS A 29 -13.82 -1.68 -14.73
C LYS A 29 -12.81 -2.40 -15.61
N LYS A 30 -11.76 -1.70 -16.07
CA LYS A 30 -10.69 -2.32 -16.87
C LYS A 30 -9.87 -3.31 -16.07
N LEU A 31 -9.53 -2.99 -14.81
CA LEU A 31 -8.79 -3.88 -13.93
C LEU A 31 -9.58 -5.18 -13.68
N LEU A 32 -10.85 -5.06 -13.33
CA LEU A 32 -11.74 -6.21 -13.12
C LEU A 32 -11.88 -7.08 -14.39
N THR A 33 -12.02 -6.46 -15.56
CA THR A 33 -12.07 -7.18 -16.85
C THR A 33 -10.79 -7.97 -17.15
N LEU A 34 -9.65 -7.50 -16.62
CA LEU A 34 -8.35 -8.17 -16.77
C LEU A 34 -8.10 -9.24 -15.67
N GLY A 35 -9.05 -9.47 -14.77
CA GLY A 35 -8.91 -10.43 -13.69
C GLY A 35 -8.04 -9.94 -12.53
N VAL A 36 -7.93 -8.63 -12.35
CA VAL A 36 -7.26 -8.03 -11.20
C VAL A 36 -8.24 -7.98 -10.03
N HIS A 37 -7.83 -8.41 -8.85
CA HIS A 37 -8.56 -8.26 -7.60
C HIS A 37 -8.43 -6.82 -7.11
N VAL A 38 -9.52 -6.08 -7.11
CA VAL A 38 -9.54 -4.68 -6.66
C VAL A 38 -10.10 -4.63 -5.24
N LEU A 39 -9.22 -4.39 -4.27
CA LEU A 39 -9.59 -4.34 -2.85
C LEU A 39 -9.91 -2.90 -2.45
N ARG A 40 -11.17 -2.66 -2.16
CA ARG A 40 -11.70 -1.35 -1.78
C ARG A 40 -12.32 -1.39 -0.39
N ASN A 41 -11.48 -1.19 0.61
CA ASN A 41 -11.90 -1.35 2.02
C ASN A 41 -12.49 -2.74 2.28
N THR A 42 -11.87 -3.74 1.68
CA THR A 42 -12.27 -5.16 1.72
C THR A 42 -11.07 -6.05 1.93
N SER A 43 -11.31 -7.33 2.15
CA SER A 43 -10.27 -8.35 2.25
C SER A 43 -10.64 -9.62 1.48
N GLU A 44 -9.63 -10.44 1.23
CA GLU A 44 -9.75 -11.79 0.72
C GLU A 44 -8.90 -12.74 1.58
N ASP A 45 -9.45 -13.92 1.87
CA ASP A 45 -8.71 -14.98 2.56
C ASP A 45 -8.05 -15.87 1.50
N ILE A 46 -6.75 -16.06 1.64
CA ILE A 46 -5.91 -16.85 0.73
C ILE A 46 -5.27 -17.98 1.53
N VAL A 47 -5.32 -19.20 1.00
CA VAL A 47 -4.63 -20.34 1.62
C VAL A 47 -3.49 -20.80 0.71
N ILE A 48 -2.26 -20.76 1.25
CA ILE A 48 -1.05 -21.21 0.55
C ILE A 48 -0.34 -22.25 1.45
N ASN A 49 -0.21 -23.48 0.97
CA ASN A 49 0.48 -24.54 1.72
C ASN A 49 0.00 -24.68 3.18
N SER A 50 -1.30 -24.65 3.40
CA SER A 50 -1.96 -24.70 4.73
C SER A 50 -1.78 -23.45 5.59
N THR A 51 -1.15 -22.39 5.11
CA THR A 51 -1.07 -21.09 5.79
C THR A 51 -2.24 -20.24 5.35
N SER A 52 -3.03 -19.76 6.30
CA SER A 52 -4.13 -18.83 6.08
C SER A 52 -3.60 -17.40 6.06
N ILE A 53 -3.83 -16.70 4.97
CA ILE A 53 -3.42 -15.29 4.80
C ILE A 53 -4.68 -14.45 4.64
N HIS A 54 -4.84 -13.47 5.53
CA HIS A 54 -5.88 -12.47 5.42
C HIS A 54 -5.31 -11.25 4.68
N LEU A 55 -5.65 -11.11 3.40
CA LEU A 55 -5.18 -10.01 2.55
C LEU A 55 -6.19 -8.88 2.54
N MET A 56 -5.88 -7.80 3.21
CA MET A 56 -6.68 -6.58 3.30
C MET A 56 -6.23 -5.54 2.29
N GLY A 57 -7.15 -4.75 1.78
CA GLY A 57 -6.86 -3.57 0.98
C GLY A 57 -7.74 -2.39 1.37
N ILE A 58 -7.11 -1.23 1.56
CA ILE A 58 -7.82 0.00 1.89
C ILE A 58 -7.65 1.06 0.81
N ASP A 59 -8.72 1.80 0.55
CA ASP A 59 -8.69 2.97 -0.32
C ASP A 59 -7.81 4.07 0.29
N ASP A 60 -7.22 4.91 -0.57
CA ASP A 60 -6.51 6.10 -0.10
C ASP A 60 -7.50 7.01 0.68
N PRO A 61 -7.15 7.48 1.88
CA PRO A 61 -8.02 8.31 2.70
C PRO A 61 -8.53 9.59 2.02
N VAL A 62 -7.88 10.04 0.96
CA VAL A 62 -8.31 11.22 0.18
C VAL A 62 -9.75 11.11 -0.34
N VAL A 63 -10.29 9.90 -0.46
CA VAL A 63 -11.67 9.67 -0.90
C VAL A 63 -12.70 9.99 0.19
N ALA A 64 -12.31 9.95 1.43
CA ALA A 64 -13.22 10.16 2.54
C ALA A 64 -13.64 11.63 2.63
N LYS A 65 -14.95 11.82 2.89
CA LYS A 65 -15.53 13.14 3.13
C LYS A 65 -15.65 13.36 4.65
N GLY A 66 -15.19 14.50 5.12
CA GLY A 66 -15.32 14.88 6.54
C GLY A 66 -14.06 15.52 7.08
N ASN A 67 -14.08 15.84 8.39
CA ASN A 67 -12.96 16.50 9.09
C ASN A 67 -12.13 15.49 9.91
N TYR A 68 -12.03 14.24 9.46
CA TYR A 68 -11.20 13.22 10.10
C TYR A 68 -9.80 13.23 9.53
N THR A 69 -8.82 12.90 10.35
CA THR A 69 -7.44 12.70 9.88
C THR A 69 -7.33 11.39 9.09
N ASP A 70 -6.38 11.33 8.16
CA ASP A 70 -6.11 10.13 7.35
C ASP A 70 -5.91 8.88 8.24
N ALA A 71 -5.27 9.06 9.40
CA ALA A 71 -5.05 7.98 10.36
C ALA A 71 -6.38 7.45 10.94
N ILE A 72 -7.29 8.32 11.38
CA ILE A 72 -8.60 7.92 11.92
C ILE A 72 -9.41 7.17 10.87
N ILE A 73 -9.36 7.62 9.61
CA ILE A 73 -10.05 6.98 8.49
C ILE A 73 -9.49 5.57 8.28
N ALA A 74 -8.16 5.43 8.18
CA ALA A 74 -7.50 4.15 8.00
C ALA A 74 -7.79 3.19 9.16
N GLU A 75 -7.65 3.65 10.41
CA GLU A 75 -7.95 2.86 11.61
C GLU A 75 -9.41 2.35 11.61
N SER A 76 -10.36 3.20 11.25
CA SER A 76 -11.78 2.83 11.19
C SER A 76 -12.05 1.73 10.15
N ILE A 77 -11.41 1.84 8.97
CA ILE A 77 -11.56 0.85 7.89
C ILE A 77 -10.92 -0.49 8.30
N ILE A 78 -9.71 -0.46 8.84
CA ILE A 78 -9.00 -1.67 9.29
C ILE A 78 -9.79 -2.38 10.37
N ASN A 79 -10.28 -1.63 11.38
CA ASN A 79 -11.13 -2.19 12.42
C ASN A 79 -12.35 -2.92 11.86
N LYS A 80 -13.03 -2.32 10.88
CA LYS A 80 -14.19 -2.93 10.24
C LYS A 80 -13.82 -4.23 9.52
N ILE A 81 -12.76 -4.21 8.71
CA ILE A 81 -12.32 -5.39 7.98
C ILE A 81 -11.94 -6.52 8.94
N MET A 82 -11.15 -6.22 9.97
CA MET A 82 -10.71 -7.22 10.95
C MET A 82 -11.85 -7.77 11.80
N ALA A 83 -12.89 -6.97 12.07
CA ALA A 83 -14.07 -7.46 12.79
C ALA A 83 -14.93 -8.45 11.98
N GLU A 84 -14.81 -8.43 10.66
CA GLU A 84 -15.54 -9.31 9.73
C GLU A 84 -14.68 -10.54 9.32
N SER A 85 -13.40 -10.59 9.73
CA SER A 85 -12.46 -11.66 9.36
C SER A 85 -12.48 -12.83 10.34
N SER A 86 -12.09 -14.01 9.86
CA SER A 86 -11.72 -15.16 10.67
C SER A 86 -10.26 -15.06 11.15
N GLU A 87 -9.87 -15.91 12.11
CA GLU A 87 -8.47 -16.02 12.50
C GLU A 87 -7.59 -16.42 11.30
N SER A 88 -6.45 -15.76 11.16
CA SER A 88 -5.47 -16.00 10.12
C SER A 88 -4.07 -16.17 10.71
N ASP A 89 -3.21 -16.91 9.99
CA ASP A 89 -1.80 -17.04 10.37
C ASP A 89 -1.00 -15.78 10.04
N LEU A 90 -1.45 -15.02 9.04
CA LEU A 90 -0.75 -13.85 8.54
C LEU A 90 -1.73 -12.79 8.00
N ASP A 91 -1.70 -11.62 8.60
CA ASP A 91 -2.42 -10.44 8.13
C ASP A 91 -1.52 -9.58 7.23
N ILE A 92 -1.94 -9.39 5.99
CA ILE A 92 -1.26 -8.52 5.02
C ILE A 92 -2.19 -7.36 4.66
N LEU A 93 -1.66 -6.14 4.70
CA LEU A 93 -2.38 -4.94 4.30
C LEU A 93 -1.75 -4.30 3.06
N LEU A 94 -2.55 -4.06 2.04
CA LEU A 94 -2.22 -3.17 0.94
C LEU A 94 -2.77 -1.79 1.25
N SER A 95 -1.90 -0.80 1.34
CA SER A 95 -2.27 0.59 1.58
C SER A 95 -1.31 1.54 0.87
N HIS A 96 -1.84 2.61 0.28
CA HIS A 96 -1.01 3.56 -0.46
C HIS A 96 -0.09 4.39 0.43
N ARG A 97 -0.50 4.72 1.67
CA ARG A 97 0.09 5.73 2.57
C ARG A 97 1.09 5.16 3.58
N PRO A 98 2.42 5.30 3.39
CA PRO A 98 3.40 4.80 4.35
C PRO A 98 3.46 5.60 5.65
N GLU A 99 3.08 6.88 5.63
CA GLU A 99 3.03 7.75 6.80
C GLU A 99 2.00 7.32 7.86
N LEU A 100 1.13 6.36 7.53
CA LEU A 100 0.13 5.83 8.44
C LEU A 100 0.60 4.57 9.18
N LEU A 101 1.89 4.25 9.18
CA LEU A 101 2.45 3.08 9.85
C LEU A 101 1.99 2.94 11.31
N ASP A 102 1.83 4.05 12.02
CA ASP A 102 1.35 4.06 13.40
C ASP A 102 -0.08 3.50 13.52
N ALA A 103 -0.94 3.84 12.58
CA ALA A 103 -2.30 3.32 12.52
C ALA A 103 -2.30 1.80 12.21
N TYR A 104 -1.43 1.34 11.33
CA TYR A 104 -1.32 -0.08 11.00
C TYR A 104 -0.79 -0.92 12.16
N ALA A 105 0.21 -0.41 12.88
CA ALA A 105 0.81 -1.08 14.03
C ALA A 105 -0.17 -1.24 15.20
N LYS A 106 -1.03 -0.27 15.46
CA LYS A 106 -2.09 -0.36 16.50
C LYS A 106 -3.02 -1.56 16.28
N HIS A 107 -3.19 -2.01 15.05
CA HIS A 107 -4.03 -3.16 14.69
C HIS A 107 -3.25 -4.46 14.56
N ASN A 108 -1.95 -4.47 14.93
CA ASN A 108 -1.06 -5.63 14.82
C ASN A 108 -1.04 -6.28 13.43
N VAL A 109 -1.20 -5.49 12.35
CA VAL A 109 -1.05 -5.99 10.99
C VAL A 109 0.38 -6.48 10.81
N HIS A 110 0.56 -7.74 10.41
CA HIS A 110 1.89 -8.36 10.34
C HIS A 110 2.77 -7.76 9.23
N LEU A 111 2.20 -7.54 8.04
CA LEU A 111 2.93 -7.05 6.87
C LEU A 111 2.10 -6.01 6.11
N VAL A 112 2.72 -4.88 5.81
CA VAL A 112 2.10 -3.79 5.03
C VAL A 112 2.90 -3.52 3.77
N PHE A 113 2.24 -3.39 2.64
CA PHE A 113 2.83 -2.89 1.40
C PHE A 113 2.32 -1.49 1.10
N SER A 114 3.24 -0.55 0.91
CA SER A 114 2.91 0.84 0.62
C SER A 114 3.74 1.44 -0.51
N GLY A 115 3.28 2.55 -1.06
CA GLY A 115 3.94 3.31 -2.11
C GLY A 115 4.02 4.79 -1.79
N HIS A 116 3.36 5.63 -2.57
CA HIS A 116 3.12 7.07 -2.38
C HIS A 116 4.35 7.98 -2.33
N ALA A 117 5.39 7.59 -1.60
CA ALA A 117 6.57 8.42 -1.36
C ALA A 117 7.48 8.59 -2.59
N HIS A 118 7.28 7.79 -3.63
CA HIS A 118 8.11 7.80 -4.85
C HIS A 118 9.63 7.79 -4.58
N GLY A 119 10.06 7.12 -3.50
CA GLY A 119 11.44 7.10 -3.06
C GLY A 119 11.98 8.44 -2.55
N GLY A 120 11.09 9.42 -2.26
CA GLY A 120 11.45 10.78 -1.88
C GLY A 120 11.96 11.63 -3.04
N GLN A 121 11.59 11.31 -4.26
CA GLN A 121 11.85 11.97 -5.55
C GLN A 121 13.34 12.19 -5.87
N VAL A 122 14.05 12.94 -5.06
CA VAL A 122 15.49 13.18 -5.13
C VAL A 122 16.17 12.47 -3.96
N ARG A 123 17.13 11.61 -4.26
CA ARG A 123 17.94 10.91 -3.25
C ARG A 123 19.37 11.39 -3.34
N LEU A 124 19.97 11.65 -2.21
CA LEU A 124 21.39 12.04 -2.13
C LEU A 124 22.19 10.95 -1.43
N PRO A 125 23.49 10.80 -1.73
CA PRO A 125 24.37 9.95 -0.95
C PRO A 125 24.26 10.28 0.55
N PHE A 126 24.08 9.27 1.38
CA PHE A 126 23.94 9.38 2.85
C PHE A 126 22.66 10.09 3.35
N ILE A 127 21.83 10.59 2.47
CA ILE A 127 20.52 11.16 2.78
C ILE A 127 19.51 10.37 1.94
N ASP A 128 18.48 9.86 2.58
CA ASP A 128 17.38 9.20 1.89
C ASP A 128 16.64 10.17 0.96
N GLY A 129 15.35 10.00 0.73
CA GLY A 129 14.59 10.90 -0.13
C GLY A 129 14.48 12.30 0.46
N LEU A 130 14.51 13.33 -0.40
CA LEU A 130 14.43 14.71 0.05
C LEU A 130 13.02 15.20 0.30
N VAL A 131 12.04 14.72 -0.49
CA VAL A 131 10.65 15.19 -0.38
C VAL A 131 9.67 14.08 -0.76
N ALA A 132 8.64 13.88 0.05
CA ALA A 132 7.55 12.99 -0.28
C ALA A 132 6.20 13.64 0.04
N PRO A 133 5.14 13.28 -0.72
CA PRO A 133 3.81 13.76 -0.43
C PRO A 133 3.42 13.42 1.02
N ASN A 134 2.71 14.31 1.68
CA ASN A 134 2.23 14.20 3.06
C ASN A 134 3.31 14.05 4.15
N GLN A 135 4.60 13.93 3.78
CA GLN A 135 5.72 13.86 4.71
C GLN A 135 6.65 15.08 4.63
N GLY A 136 6.48 15.94 3.61
CA GLY A 136 7.28 17.16 3.44
C GLY A 136 8.75 16.88 3.09
N PHE A 137 9.66 17.71 3.65
CA PHE A 137 11.10 17.56 3.48
C PHE A 137 11.67 16.54 4.47
N PHE A 138 12.67 15.77 4.01
CA PHE A 138 13.32 14.68 4.76
C PHE A 138 12.31 13.66 5.30
N PRO A 139 11.50 13.05 4.40
CA PRO A 139 10.43 12.14 4.78
C PRO A 139 10.99 10.89 5.45
N GLN A 140 10.28 10.41 6.46
CA GLN A 140 10.68 9.23 7.24
C GLN A 140 10.57 7.93 6.43
N TYR A 141 9.51 7.81 5.62
CA TYR A 141 9.18 6.58 4.90
C TYR A 141 9.28 6.78 3.39
N THR A 142 10.45 6.49 2.81
CA THR A 142 10.68 6.72 1.37
C THR A 142 10.78 5.46 0.53
N SER A 143 11.47 4.46 1.05
CA SER A 143 11.64 3.14 0.39
C SER A 143 12.28 2.14 1.35
N GLY A 144 12.07 0.86 1.10
CA GLY A 144 12.66 -0.21 1.91
C GLY A 144 11.73 -0.70 3.00
N MET A 145 12.28 -1.26 4.06
CA MET A 145 11.54 -1.95 5.11
C MET A 145 11.63 -1.20 6.43
N TYR A 146 10.49 -1.04 7.08
CA TYR A 146 10.35 -0.37 8.38
C TYR A 146 9.62 -1.30 9.34
N LEU A 147 10.11 -1.36 10.57
CA LEU A 147 9.51 -2.15 11.64
C LEU A 147 8.96 -1.22 12.71
N LYS A 148 7.72 -1.41 13.10
CA LYS A 148 7.10 -0.76 14.24
C LYS A 148 6.30 -1.78 15.04
N GLU A 149 6.68 -2.02 16.30
CA GLU A 149 6.10 -3.08 17.12
C GLU A 149 6.17 -4.44 16.40
N ASN A 150 5.02 -5.07 16.12
CA ASN A 150 4.93 -6.33 15.39
C ASN A 150 4.65 -6.16 13.88
N THR A 151 4.56 -4.91 13.40
CA THR A 151 4.21 -4.59 12.02
C THR A 151 5.45 -4.29 11.19
N THR A 152 5.64 -5.05 10.14
CA THR A 152 6.65 -4.77 9.10
C THR A 152 5.99 -4.07 7.93
N MET A 153 6.46 -2.89 7.56
CA MET A 153 6.00 -2.18 6.36
C MET A 153 7.09 -2.15 5.29
N VAL A 154 6.72 -2.49 4.08
CA VAL A 154 7.57 -2.42 2.89
C VAL A 154 7.09 -1.27 2.01
N VAL A 155 7.94 -0.28 1.79
CA VAL A 155 7.64 0.89 0.96
C VAL A 155 8.36 0.76 -0.38
N SER A 156 7.60 0.75 -1.47
CA SER A 156 8.14 0.73 -2.83
C SER A 156 8.32 2.14 -3.37
N ARG A 157 9.42 2.35 -4.12
CA ARG A 157 9.61 3.59 -4.92
C ARG A 157 8.64 3.66 -6.08
N GLY A 158 8.04 2.53 -6.47
CA GLY A 158 7.15 2.42 -7.60
C GLY A 158 7.84 2.57 -8.97
N LEU A 159 7.07 2.36 -10.02
CA LEU A 159 7.52 2.47 -11.41
C LEU A 159 7.18 3.82 -12.05
N GLY A 160 6.12 4.48 -11.56
CA GLY A 160 5.61 5.73 -12.10
C GLY A 160 6.30 6.98 -11.53
N ASN A 161 5.99 8.12 -12.14
CA ASN A 161 6.39 9.43 -11.64
C ASN A 161 5.28 10.02 -10.76
N SER A 162 5.66 10.97 -9.91
CA SER A 162 4.73 11.84 -9.19
C SER A 162 4.31 13.04 -10.04
N VAL A 163 3.57 13.98 -9.47
CA VAL A 163 3.20 15.28 -10.08
C VAL A 163 4.45 16.00 -10.59
N ILE A 164 5.55 15.94 -9.86
CA ILE A 164 6.86 16.39 -10.33
C ILE A 164 7.55 15.18 -10.97
N PRO A 165 7.69 15.12 -12.31
CA PRO A 165 8.19 13.93 -13.01
C PRO A 165 9.73 13.84 -12.97
N ILE A 166 10.33 14.16 -11.83
CA ILE A 166 11.78 14.16 -11.66
C ILE A 166 12.16 13.07 -10.66
N ARG A 167 13.09 12.20 -11.07
CA ARG A 167 13.75 11.21 -10.22
C ARG A 167 15.26 11.40 -10.34
N ILE A 168 15.92 11.90 -9.28
CA ILE A 168 17.38 12.05 -9.24
C ILE A 168 17.94 11.01 -8.28
N PHE A 169 18.86 10.15 -8.76
CA PHE A 169 19.43 9.00 -8.04
C PHE A 169 18.37 8.06 -7.45
N ASN A 170 17.18 8.06 -8.01
CA ASN A 170 16.00 7.38 -7.51
C ASN A 170 15.36 6.55 -8.63
N ARG A 171 15.97 5.40 -8.93
CA ARG A 171 15.48 4.51 -9.98
C ARG A 171 14.16 3.86 -9.59
N PRO A 172 13.24 3.67 -10.55
CA PRO A 172 12.07 2.82 -10.35
C PRO A 172 12.48 1.43 -9.87
N GLU A 173 11.64 0.79 -9.05
CA GLU A 173 11.90 -0.55 -8.54
C GLU A 173 10.66 -1.43 -8.51
N ILE A 174 10.88 -2.73 -8.59
CA ILE A 174 9.93 -3.78 -8.25
C ILE A 174 10.48 -4.45 -6.99
N VAL A 175 9.68 -4.47 -5.93
CA VAL A 175 10.05 -5.09 -4.67
C VAL A 175 9.56 -6.53 -4.66
N VAL A 176 10.44 -7.47 -4.34
CA VAL A 176 10.10 -8.88 -4.13
C VAL A 176 10.26 -9.20 -2.65
N VAL A 177 9.19 -9.69 -2.04
CA VAL A 177 9.18 -10.13 -0.63
C VAL A 177 8.96 -11.63 -0.59
N ILE A 178 9.83 -12.35 0.11
CA ILE A 178 9.72 -13.79 0.31
C ILE A 178 9.32 -14.04 1.76
N ILE A 179 8.12 -14.56 1.95
CA ILE A 179 7.60 -14.97 3.25
C ILE A 179 7.96 -16.43 3.46
N LYS A 180 8.56 -16.76 4.61
CA LYS A 180 8.95 -18.13 4.95
C LYS A 180 8.36 -18.50 6.30
N ASN A 181 7.80 -19.69 6.39
CA ASN A 181 7.48 -20.32 7.67
C ASN A 181 8.81 -20.68 8.37
N ARG A 182 8.91 -20.37 9.64
CA ARG A 182 10.07 -20.77 10.46
C ARG A 182 9.77 -22.08 11.17
#